data_ea312da1771ba40301ed15fb06557306
#
_entry.id   ea312da1771ba40301ed15fb06557306
#
_cell.length_a   1.000
_cell.length_b   1.000
_cell.length_c   1.000
_cell.angle_alpha   90.00
_cell.angle_beta   90.00
_cell.angle_gamma   90.00
#
_symmetry.space_group_name_H-M   'P 1'
#
loop_
_entity.id
_entity.type
_entity.pdbx_description
1 polymer ?
#
loop_
_entity_poly.entity_id
_entity_poly.type
_entity_poly.pdbx_seq_one_letter_code
_entity_poly.pdbx_strand_id
1 'polypeptide(L)'
;RETFEKAGVDVEKLDKSYCYSFVMRHPENRIITYVKEPELYLTDAFLLENPTNAHYNVTAAYHSSCRGMPAFSNSNVKFPRSFNIDNYDQLEKIVDGHTPDGSITKGYMLHCKQTCTRTKIVTEEYNFVKELRGNTADLRLLFLTLCREGRVHEYLHYYPENYTMFAEYSHLLDDYIHCMYVLYRECFIAKNKPLVEYPANYRTHMFKLHGLYKEYYQPNRGHIRHHDVVNYVNSLDIPLLFNTMFVAK
;
A
#
# COMPACT_ATOMS: atom_id res chain seq x y z
N ARG A 1 -10.17 9.49 -17.95
CA ARG A 1 -11.05 9.53 -19.13
C ARG A 1 -11.99 8.33 -19.11
N GLU A 2 -11.49 7.12 -19.11
CA GLU A 2 -12.28 5.87 -19.08
C GLU A 2 -13.36 5.86 -17.98
N THR A 3 -13.02 6.27 -16.76
CA THR A 3 -13.97 6.31 -15.63
C THR A 3 -15.13 7.26 -15.87
N PHE A 4 -14.89 8.42 -16.49
CA PHE A 4 -15.96 9.35 -16.88
C PHE A 4 -16.85 8.80 -17.99
N GLU A 5 -16.25 8.16 -18.99
CA GLU A 5 -16.98 7.51 -20.10
C GLU A 5 -17.87 6.37 -19.57
N LYS A 6 -17.32 5.50 -18.68
CA LYS A 6 -18.11 4.44 -18.04
C LYS A 6 -19.21 4.98 -17.10
N ALA A 7 -18.95 6.09 -16.43
CA ALA A 7 -19.95 6.74 -15.61
C ALA A 7 -21.05 7.43 -16.44
N GLY A 8 -20.86 7.60 -17.74
CA GLY A 8 -21.82 8.26 -18.62
C GLY A 8 -21.95 9.76 -18.36
N VAL A 9 -20.89 10.40 -17.84
CA VAL A 9 -20.89 11.84 -17.58
C VAL A 9 -20.35 12.57 -18.79
N ASP A 10 -21.18 13.40 -19.36
CA ASP A 10 -20.78 14.33 -20.41
C ASP A 10 -20.33 15.64 -19.75
N VAL A 11 -19.03 15.88 -19.73
CA VAL A 11 -18.42 17.04 -19.09
C VAL A 11 -18.92 18.36 -19.71
N GLU A 12 -19.26 18.35 -21.00
CA GLU A 12 -19.75 19.55 -21.71
C GLU A 12 -21.17 19.95 -21.28
N LYS A 13 -21.93 19.00 -20.73
CA LYS A 13 -23.28 19.24 -20.19
C LYS A 13 -23.31 19.64 -18.73
N LEU A 14 -22.15 19.68 -18.08
CA LEU A 14 -22.08 20.16 -16.70
C LEU A 14 -22.41 21.66 -16.63
N ASP A 15 -23.21 22.04 -15.64
CA ASP A 15 -23.54 23.44 -15.38
C ASP A 15 -22.27 24.21 -14.96
N LYS A 16 -21.88 25.17 -15.80
CA LYS A 16 -20.64 25.94 -15.62
C LYS A 16 -20.69 26.93 -14.46
N SER A 17 -21.87 27.12 -13.86
CA SER A 17 -21.99 27.90 -12.60
C SER A 17 -21.49 27.12 -11.38
N TYR A 18 -21.21 25.83 -11.51
CA TYR A 18 -20.71 24.98 -10.43
C TYR A 18 -19.27 24.54 -10.67
N CYS A 19 -18.55 24.39 -9.56
CA CYS A 19 -17.30 23.65 -9.48
C CYS A 19 -17.58 22.26 -8.90
N TYR A 20 -17.13 21.20 -9.57
CA TYR A 20 -17.40 19.81 -9.18
C TYR A 20 -16.14 19.12 -8.71
N SER A 21 -16.23 18.41 -7.59
CA SER A 21 -15.17 17.55 -7.08
C SER A 21 -15.53 16.09 -7.28
N PHE A 22 -14.71 15.38 -8.07
CA PHE A 22 -14.88 13.95 -8.30
C PHE A 22 -13.76 13.14 -7.68
N VAL A 23 -14.10 11.98 -7.16
CA VAL A 23 -13.15 10.93 -6.78
C VAL A 23 -13.31 9.76 -7.74
N MET A 24 -12.21 9.37 -8.36
CA MET A 24 -12.15 8.20 -9.21
C MET A 24 -11.56 7.01 -8.43
N ARG A 25 -12.20 5.85 -8.56
CA ARG A 25 -11.67 4.57 -8.08
C ARG A 25 -11.46 3.68 -9.30
N HIS A 26 -10.29 3.06 -9.41
CA HIS A 26 -9.94 2.25 -10.57
C HIS A 26 -9.22 0.97 -10.11
N PRO A 27 -9.49 -0.21 -10.72
CA PRO A 27 -8.83 -1.47 -10.37
C PRO A 27 -7.30 -1.38 -10.43
N GLU A 28 -6.75 -0.73 -11.46
CA GLU A 28 -5.31 -0.57 -11.65
C GLU A 28 -4.65 0.40 -10.64
N ASN A 29 -5.45 1.22 -9.94
CA ASN A 29 -4.96 2.14 -8.92
C ASN A 29 -5.45 1.70 -7.54
N ARG A 30 -5.27 0.43 -7.21
CA ARG A 30 -5.59 -0.09 -5.91
C ARG A 30 -4.54 0.34 -4.89
N ILE A 31 -4.99 1.11 -3.88
CA ILE A 31 -4.14 1.48 -2.75
C ILE A 31 -4.52 0.62 -1.54
N ILE A 32 -5.76 0.66 -1.09
CA ILE A 32 -6.24 -0.11 0.05
C ILE A 32 -7.50 -0.90 -0.33
N THR A 33 -8.56 -0.21 -0.74
CA THR A 33 -9.84 -0.83 -1.04
C THR A 33 -9.81 -1.51 -2.42
N TYR A 34 -10.30 -2.74 -2.49
CA TYR A 34 -10.49 -3.43 -3.75
C TYR A 34 -11.63 -2.80 -4.56
N VAL A 35 -11.39 -2.56 -5.83
CA VAL A 35 -12.37 -1.98 -6.76
C VAL A 35 -12.45 -2.91 -7.97
N LYS A 36 -13.64 -3.45 -8.23
CA LYS A 36 -13.86 -4.38 -9.36
C LYS A 36 -13.88 -3.67 -10.70
N GLU A 37 -14.50 -2.49 -10.74
CA GLU A 37 -14.71 -1.71 -11.96
C GLU A 37 -14.41 -0.23 -11.69
N PRO A 38 -14.03 0.55 -12.71
CA PRO A 38 -13.88 1.99 -12.57
C PRO A 38 -15.16 2.65 -12.05
N GLU A 39 -15.03 3.41 -10.96
CA GLU A 39 -16.15 4.10 -10.31
C GLU A 39 -15.86 5.60 -10.21
N LEU A 40 -16.87 6.40 -10.46
CA LEU A 40 -16.82 7.85 -10.32
C LEU A 40 -17.78 8.30 -9.22
N TYR A 41 -17.24 8.98 -8.22
CA TYR A 41 -18.00 9.57 -7.12
C TYR A 41 -18.00 11.08 -7.25
N LEU A 42 -19.16 11.70 -7.24
CA LEU A 42 -19.28 13.14 -6.98
C LEU A 42 -19.27 13.38 -5.47
N THR A 43 -18.18 13.96 -4.97
CA THR A 43 -18.01 14.22 -3.53
C THR A 43 -18.53 15.56 -3.10
N ASP A 44 -18.33 16.59 -3.94
CA ASP A 44 -18.75 17.95 -3.64
C ASP A 44 -19.14 18.68 -4.93
N ALA A 45 -20.08 19.60 -4.82
CA ALA A 45 -20.34 20.62 -5.83
C ALA A 45 -20.52 21.96 -5.13
N PHE A 46 -19.94 22.98 -5.72
CA PHE A 46 -19.95 24.35 -5.17
C PHE A 46 -20.51 25.30 -6.22
N LEU A 47 -21.58 26.00 -5.87
CA LEU A 47 -22.11 27.08 -6.68
C LEU A 47 -21.13 28.26 -6.63
N LEU A 48 -20.75 28.74 -7.79
CA LEU A 48 -19.90 29.92 -7.95
C LEU A 48 -20.82 31.10 -8.19
N GLU A 49 -21.12 31.85 -7.14
CA GLU A 49 -21.91 33.09 -7.25
C GLU A 49 -21.06 34.19 -7.87
N ASN A 50 -21.67 34.93 -8.79
CA ASN A 50 -21.09 35.85 -9.74
C ASN A 50 -20.00 36.77 -9.15
N PRO A 51 -18.82 36.79 -9.76
CA PRO A 51 -17.73 37.65 -9.28
C PRO A 51 -17.91 39.07 -9.79
N THR A 52 -18.30 39.94 -8.95
CA THR A 52 -17.96 41.35 -9.13
C THR A 52 -16.59 41.58 -8.50
N ASN A 53 -15.56 41.65 -9.35
CA ASN A 53 -14.20 42.09 -8.97
C ASN A 53 -13.51 41.22 -7.87
N ALA A 54 -12.87 40.16 -8.28
CA ALA A 54 -11.81 39.40 -7.56
C ALA A 54 -12.20 38.53 -6.35
N HIS A 55 -13.43 38.46 -5.89
CA HIS A 55 -13.86 37.56 -4.84
C HIS A 55 -15.07 36.73 -5.28
N TYR A 56 -14.89 35.41 -5.38
CA TYR A 56 -15.99 34.47 -5.63
C TYR A 56 -16.67 34.14 -4.30
N ASN A 57 -17.98 34.32 -4.20
CA ASN A 57 -18.75 33.71 -3.14
C ASN A 57 -19.02 32.23 -3.54
N VAL A 58 -18.60 31.33 -2.68
CA VAL A 58 -18.73 29.88 -2.91
C VAL A 58 -19.76 29.33 -1.95
N THR A 59 -20.89 28.86 -2.49
CA THR A 59 -21.91 28.19 -1.68
C THR A 59 -21.89 26.68 -1.95
N ALA A 60 -21.77 25.88 -0.90
CA ALA A 60 -21.78 24.42 -1.04
C ALA A 60 -23.16 23.94 -1.47
N ALA A 61 -23.24 23.26 -2.61
CA ALA A 61 -24.42 22.52 -3.02
C ALA A 61 -24.34 21.11 -2.44
N TYR A 62 -25.35 20.73 -1.65
CA TYR A 62 -25.38 19.39 -1.06
C TYR A 62 -25.66 18.32 -2.12
N HIS A 63 -25.12 17.11 -1.92
CA HIS A 63 -25.24 15.93 -2.81
C HIS A 63 -26.68 15.64 -3.27
N SER A 64 -27.69 15.89 -2.41
CA SER A 64 -29.10 15.69 -2.74
C SER A 64 -29.57 16.59 -3.89
N SER A 65 -29.05 17.83 -3.93
CA SER A 65 -29.36 18.80 -5.03
C SER A 65 -28.68 18.38 -6.33
N CYS A 66 -27.46 17.85 -6.25
CA CYS A 66 -26.70 17.43 -7.43
C CYS A 66 -27.30 16.21 -8.13
N ARG A 67 -27.96 15.30 -7.39
CA ARG A 67 -28.63 14.12 -7.97
C ARG A 67 -29.72 14.46 -8.96
N GLY A 68 -30.40 15.60 -8.78
CA GLY A 68 -31.43 16.10 -9.67
C GLY A 68 -30.92 16.87 -10.91
N MET A 69 -29.63 17.11 -11.01
CA MET A 69 -29.07 17.81 -12.16
C MET A 69 -29.15 16.97 -13.43
N PRO A 70 -29.53 17.57 -14.57
CA PRO A 70 -29.69 16.84 -15.84
C PRO A 70 -28.43 16.06 -16.27
N ALA A 71 -27.25 16.59 -15.95
CA ALA A 71 -25.96 15.95 -16.27
C ALA A 71 -25.74 14.62 -15.56
N PHE A 72 -26.43 14.35 -14.45
CA PHE A 72 -26.28 13.14 -13.66
C PHE A 72 -27.50 12.21 -13.68
N SER A 73 -28.63 12.64 -14.24
CA SER A 73 -29.90 11.90 -14.19
C SER A 73 -29.84 10.53 -14.88
N ASN A 74 -29.01 10.39 -15.91
CA ASN A 74 -28.82 9.14 -16.68
C ASN A 74 -27.39 8.61 -16.55
N SER A 75 -26.66 9.01 -15.51
CA SER A 75 -25.29 8.59 -15.31
C SER A 75 -25.16 7.56 -14.19
N ASN A 76 -24.08 6.78 -14.22
CA ASN A 76 -23.67 5.86 -13.16
C ASN A 76 -22.77 6.53 -12.10
N VAL A 77 -22.84 7.85 -11.99
CA VAL A 77 -22.13 8.60 -10.94
C VAL A 77 -22.66 8.18 -9.56
N LYS A 78 -21.75 7.80 -8.71
CA LYS A 78 -22.04 7.47 -7.32
C LYS A 78 -21.92 8.71 -6.43
N PHE A 79 -22.64 8.69 -5.34
CA PHE A 79 -22.61 9.75 -4.32
C PHE A 79 -22.20 9.14 -2.98
N PRO A 80 -21.36 9.82 -2.19
CA PRO A 80 -21.06 9.38 -0.84
C PRO A 80 -22.33 9.20 -0.02
N ARG A 81 -22.32 8.22 0.90
CA ARG A 81 -23.38 8.10 1.90
C ARG A 81 -23.31 9.29 2.85
N SER A 82 -24.44 9.83 3.23
CA SER A 82 -24.53 10.92 4.20
C SER A 82 -25.33 10.50 5.41
N PHE A 83 -24.87 10.93 6.57
CA PHE A 83 -25.51 10.68 7.87
C PHE A 83 -25.72 12.02 8.57
N ASN A 84 -26.86 12.18 9.24
CA ASN A 84 -27.05 13.28 10.18
C ASN A 84 -26.63 12.78 11.56
N ILE A 85 -25.80 13.55 12.23
CA ILE A 85 -25.32 13.27 13.58
C ILE A 85 -25.60 14.47 14.46
N ASP A 86 -26.14 14.22 15.64
CA ASP A 86 -26.53 15.26 16.61
C ASP A 86 -25.57 15.27 17.81
N ASN A 87 -24.86 14.18 18.07
CA ASN A 87 -23.95 14.05 19.18
C ASN A 87 -22.75 13.13 18.86
N TYR A 88 -21.77 13.14 19.76
CA TYR A 88 -20.52 12.38 19.60
C TYR A 88 -20.74 10.85 19.64
N ASP A 89 -21.64 10.35 20.47
CA ASP A 89 -21.91 8.92 20.60
C ASP A 89 -22.46 8.30 19.30
N GLN A 90 -23.25 9.09 18.55
CA GLN A 90 -23.74 8.65 17.23
C GLN A 90 -22.60 8.61 16.20
N LEU A 91 -21.67 9.56 16.28
CA LEU A 91 -20.49 9.57 15.42
C LEU A 91 -19.61 8.35 15.68
N GLU A 92 -19.32 8.04 16.94
CA GLU A 92 -18.51 6.90 17.35
C GLU A 92 -19.10 5.59 16.81
N LYS A 93 -20.40 5.37 16.98
CA LYS A 93 -21.10 4.19 16.44
C LYS A 93 -21.02 4.07 14.92
N ILE A 94 -21.00 5.19 14.19
CA ILE A 94 -20.85 5.19 12.73
C ILE A 94 -19.41 4.89 12.33
N VAL A 95 -18.44 5.42 13.06
CA VAL A 95 -17.00 5.21 12.79
C VAL A 95 -16.59 3.77 13.08
N ASP A 96 -17.08 3.19 14.18
CA ASP A 96 -16.79 1.81 14.60
C ASP A 96 -17.63 0.78 13.86
N GLY A 97 -18.70 1.21 13.18
CA GLY A 97 -19.59 0.34 12.41
C GLY A 97 -18.89 -0.20 11.16
N HIS A 98 -18.87 -1.53 11.03
CA HIS A 98 -18.40 -2.19 9.82
C HIS A 98 -19.33 -1.88 8.64
N THR A 99 -18.76 -1.68 7.46
CA THR A 99 -19.60 -1.56 6.25
C THR A 99 -20.32 -2.89 5.99
N PRO A 100 -21.62 -2.85 5.61
CA PRO A 100 -22.42 -4.05 5.39
C PRO A 100 -21.84 -5.00 4.33
N ASP A 101 -21.02 -4.48 3.43
CA ASP A 101 -20.37 -5.21 2.33
C ASP A 101 -18.94 -5.69 2.68
N GLY A 102 -18.50 -5.50 3.92
CA GLY A 102 -17.14 -5.86 4.36
C GLY A 102 -16.02 -5.04 3.71
N SER A 103 -16.36 -3.95 3.02
CA SER A 103 -15.34 -3.07 2.42
C SER A 103 -14.71 -2.15 3.47
N ILE A 104 -13.41 -1.93 3.35
CA ILE A 104 -12.68 -1.00 4.24
C ILE A 104 -13.11 0.43 3.93
N THR A 105 -13.72 1.09 4.90
CA THR A 105 -14.04 2.51 4.81
C THR A 105 -12.81 3.35 5.15
N LYS A 106 -12.43 4.24 4.23
CA LYS A 106 -11.29 5.16 4.47
C LYS A 106 -11.53 6.06 5.69
N GLY A 107 -12.76 6.52 5.86
CA GLY A 107 -13.15 7.44 6.90
C GLY A 107 -14.36 8.26 6.52
N TYR A 108 -14.64 9.26 7.32
CA TYR A 108 -15.80 10.11 7.22
C TYR A 108 -15.38 11.57 7.11
N MET A 109 -16.11 12.34 6.31
CA MET A 109 -15.97 13.79 6.24
C MET A 109 -17.10 14.43 7.03
N LEU A 110 -16.76 15.11 8.11
CA LEU A 110 -17.72 15.88 8.90
C LEU A 110 -17.84 17.30 8.30
N HIS A 111 -19.07 17.72 8.08
CA HIS A 111 -19.41 19.05 7.60
C HIS A 111 -20.24 19.80 8.64
N CYS A 112 -19.76 20.94 9.08
CA CYS A 112 -20.57 21.86 9.87
C CYS A 112 -21.46 22.68 8.94
N LYS A 113 -22.78 22.50 9.08
CA LYS A 113 -23.77 23.21 8.23
C LYS A 113 -23.79 24.72 8.46
N GLN A 114 -23.39 25.18 9.66
CA GLN A 114 -23.44 26.60 10.02
C GLN A 114 -22.21 27.37 9.52
N THR A 115 -21.04 26.76 9.66
CA THR A 115 -19.75 27.42 9.36
C THR A 115 -19.14 27.00 8.04
N CYS A 116 -19.74 26.01 7.35
CA CYS A 116 -19.19 25.36 6.16
C CYS A 116 -17.78 24.76 6.38
N THR A 117 -17.34 24.66 7.63
CA THR A 117 -16.07 24.01 7.96
C THR A 117 -16.21 22.50 7.87
N ARG A 118 -15.11 21.83 7.53
CA ARG A 118 -15.07 20.38 7.42
C ARG A 118 -13.80 19.80 8.03
N THR A 119 -13.96 18.64 8.62
CA THR A 119 -12.84 17.84 9.11
C THR A 119 -13.02 16.37 8.72
N LYS A 120 -11.95 15.62 8.71
CA LYS A 120 -12.01 14.19 8.38
C LYS A 120 -11.65 13.33 9.58
N ILE A 121 -12.34 12.22 9.70
CA ILE A 121 -12.00 11.12 10.60
C ILE A 121 -11.59 9.94 9.74
N VAL A 122 -10.42 9.38 10.00
CA VAL A 122 -9.90 8.21 9.28
C VAL A 122 -10.06 7.00 10.18
N THR A 123 -10.54 5.88 9.64
CA THR A 123 -10.72 4.66 10.42
C THR A 123 -9.37 4.03 10.77
N GLU A 124 -9.31 3.34 11.91
CA GLU A 124 -8.10 2.64 12.36
C GLU A 124 -7.72 1.52 11.39
N GLU A 125 -8.71 0.77 10.89
CA GLU A 125 -8.49 -0.28 9.90
C GLU A 125 -7.83 0.25 8.62
N TYR A 126 -8.29 1.40 8.11
CA TYR A 126 -7.67 2.01 6.94
C TYR A 126 -6.23 2.44 7.22
N ASN A 127 -5.96 3.04 8.39
CA ASN A 127 -4.61 3.44 8.77
C ASN A 127 -3.69 2.22 8.89
N PHE A 128 -4.17 1.14 9.52
CA PHE A 128 -3.45 -0.12 9.64
C PHE A 128 -3.07 -0.70 8.27
N VAL A 129 -4.03 -0.82 7.35
CA VAL A 129 -3.77 -1.37 6.01
C VAL A 129 -2.87 -0.45 5.18
N LYS A 130 -3.03 0.87 5.34
CA LYS A 130 -2.16 1.86 4.70
C LYS A 130 -0.72 1.75 5.18
N GLU A 131 -0.51 1.58 6.48
CA GLU A 131 0.81 1.37 7.07
C GLU A 131 1.43 0.06 6.60
N LEU A 132 0.66 -1.02 6.63
CA LEU A 132 1.04 -2.35 6.14
C LEU A 132 1.46 -2.33 4.67
N ARG A 133 0.75 -1.58 3.82
CA ARG A 133 1.08 -1.40 2.40
C ARG A 133 2.35 -0.57 2.21
N GLY A 134 2.62 0.36 3.10
CA GLY A 134 3.74 1.30 2.98
C GLY A 134 3.68 2.16 1.72
N ASN A 135 4.77 2.88 1.48
CA ASN A 135 4.90 3.80 0.33
C ASN A 135 5.82 3.25 -0.77
N THR A 136 6.36 2.04 -0.61
CA THR A 136 7.25 1.46 -1.63
C THR A 136 6.46 0.95 -2.83
N ALA A 137 6.93 1.26 -4.03
CA ALA A 137 6.37 0.77 -5.28
C ALA A 137 6.89 -0.62 -5.66
N ASP A 138 8.10 -0.99 -5.20
CA ASP A 138 8.72 -2.28 -5.49
C ASP A 138 8.23 -3.34 -4.51
N LEU A 139 7.47 -4.32 -5.03
CA LEU A 139 6.91 -5.41 -4.22
C LEU A 139 7.99 -6.34 -3.63
N ARG A 140 9.16 -6.44 -4.25
CA ARG A 140 10.29 -7.24 -3.72
C ARG A 140 10.86 -6.60 -2.46
N LEU A 141 11.01 -5.26 -2.48
CA LEU A 141 11.46 -4.51 -1.32
C LEU A 141 10.44 -4.56 -0.18
N LEU A 142 9.15 -4.43 -0.52
CA LEU A 142 8.05 -4.58 0.42
C LEU A 142 8.05 -5.98 1.04
N PHE A 143 8.19 -7.04 0.23
CA PHE A 143 8.27 -8.43 0.70
C PHE A 143 9.39 -8.61 1.74
N LEU A 144 10.62 -8.15 1.44
CA LEU A 144 11.74 -8.27 2.37
C LEU A 144 11.49 -7.52 3.69
N THR A 145 10.84 -6.35 3.62
CA THR A 145 10.46 -5.58 4.81
C THR A 145 9.45 -6.36 5.66
N LEU A 146 8.39 -6.86 5.03
CA LEU A 146 7.34 -7.62 5.71
C LEU A 146 7.84 -8.96 6.27
N CYS A 147 8.78 -9.64 5.58
CA CYS A 147 9.44 -10.84 6.08
C CYS A 147 10.18 -10.55 7.39
N ARG A 148 10.91 -9.44 7.45
CA ARG A 148 11.66 -9.05 8.65
C ARG A 148 10.74 -8.72 9.83
N GLU A 149 9.61 -8.09 9.55
CA GLU A 149 8.59 -7.75 10.54
C GLU A 149 7.68 -8.92 10.92
N GLY A 150 7.76 -10.05 10.21
CA GLY A 150 6.87 -11.21 10.40
C GLY A 150 5.43 -10.96 9.94
N ARG A 151 5.19 -9.96 9.06
CA ARG A 151 3.87 -9.46 8.69
C ARG A 151 3.39 -9.87 7.29
N VAL A 152 4.08 -10.79 6.63
CA VAL A 152 3.71 -11.26 5.28
C VAL A 152 2.28 -11.80 5.24
N HIS A 153 1.89 -12.59 6.25
CA HIS A 153 0.55 -13.17 6.32
C HIS A 153 -0.53 -12.10 6.49
N GLU A 154 -0.29 -11.09 7.35
CA GLU A 154 -1.20 -9.95 7.50
C GLU A 154 -1.39 -9.20 6.19
N TYR A 155 -0.29 -8.95 5.48
CA TYR A 155 -0.34 -8.28 4.18
C TYR A 155 -1.14 -9.08 3.15
N LEU A 156 -0.91 -10.38 3.03
CA LEU A 156 -1.59 -11.25 2.06
C LEU A 156 -3.08 -11.44 2.39
N HIS A 157 -3.50 -11.23 3.64
CA HIS A 157 -4.92 -11.17 3.99
C HIS A 157 -5.64 -10.02 3.27
N TYR A 158 -5.02 -8.85 3.20
CA TYR A 158 -5.59 -7.67 2.52
C TYR A 158 -5.27 -7.60 1.02
N TYR A 159 -4.16 -8.22 0.58
CA TYR A 159 -3.66 -8.21 -0.81
C TYR A 159 -3.45 -9.62 -1.33
N PRO A 160 -4.50 -10.46 -1.41
CA PRO A 160 -4.36 -11.87 -1.83
C PRO A 160 -3.88 -12.02 -3.26
N GLU A 161 -4.04 -10.99 -4.11
CA GLU A 161 -3.53 -10.97 -5.48
C GLU A 161 -2.00 -11.06 -5.57
N ASN A 162 -1.29 -10.69 -4.52
CA ASN A 162 0.17 -10.75 -4.46
C ASN A 162 0.71 -12.09 -3.97
N TYR A 163 -0.16 -13.07 -3.65
CA TYR A 163 0.24 -14.35 -3.09
C TYR A 163 1.27 -15.08 -3.96
N THR A 164 1.02 -15.21 -5.25
CA THR A 164 1.93 -15.92 -6.18
C THR A 164 3.30 -15.25 -6.24
N MET A 165 3.33 -13.92 -6.36
CA MET A 165 4.59 -13.17 -6.41
C MET A 165 5.37 -13.28 -5.10
N PHE A 166 4.69 -13.23 -3.96
CA PHE A 166 5.35 -13.36 -2.66
C PHE A 166 5.86 -14.78 -2.40
N ALA A 167 5.17 -15.80 -2.89
CA ALA A 167 5.67 -17.18 -2.87
C ALA A 167 6.96 -17.32 -3.71
N GLU A 168 6.99 -16.73 -4.90
CA GLU A 168 8.21 -16.70 -5.73
C GLU A 168 9.37 -15.98 -5.03
N TYR A 169 9.11 -14.84 -4.37
CA TYR A 169 10.15 -14.11 -3.64
C TYR A 169 10.63 -14.88 -2.41
N SER A 170 9.75 -15.62 -1.74
CA SER A 170 10.15 -16.53 -0.65
C SER A 170 11.10 -17.62 -1.14
N HIS A 171 10.78 -18.28 -2.25
CA HIS A 171 11.66 -19.26 -2.85
C HIS A 171 13.02 -18.67 -3.24
N LEU A 172 13.04 -17.47 -3.83
CA LEU A 172 14.29 -16.80 -4.17
C LEU A 172 15.15 -16.47 -2.94
N LEU A 173 14.53 -16.10 -1.82
CA LEU A 173 15.23 -15.85 -0.56
C LEU A 173 15.80 -17.15 0.02
N ASP A 174 15.01 -18.22 0.02
CA ASP A 174 15.45 -19.55 0.49
C ASP A 174 16.59 -20.09 -0.37
N ASP A 175 16.49 -19.97 -1.69
CA ASP A 175 17.55 -20.35 -2.63
C ASP A 175 18.83 -19.54 -2.40
N TYR A 176 18.70 -18.22 -2.19
CA TYR A 176 19.83 -17.36 -1.90
C TYR A 176 20.57 -17.80 -0.63
N ILE A 177 19.82 -18.08 0.44
CA ILE A 177 20.36 -18.57 1.71
C ILE A 177 21.03 -19.94 1.55
N HIS A 178 20.36 -20.84 0.85
CA HIS A 178 20.89 -22.20 0.58
C HIS A 178 22.18 -22.13 -0.24
N CYS A 179 22.19 -21.40 -1.33
CA CYS A 179 23.38 -21.21 -2.16
C CYS A 179 24.54 -20.60 -1.34
N MET A 180 24.26 -19.57 -0.52
CA MET A 180 25.28 -18.99 0.34
C MET A 180 25.91 -20.01 1.29
N TYR A 181 25.09 -20.87 1.89
CA TYR A 181 25.56 -21.94 2.78
C TYR A 181 26.42 -22.97 2.03
N VAL A 182 25.98 -23.41 0.86
CA VAL A 182 26.73 -24.37 0.03
C VAL A 182 28.06 -23.78 -0.41
N LEU A 183 28.06 -22.58 -0.98
CA LEU A 183 29.27 -21.89 -1.45
C LEU A 183 30.24 -21.60 -0.31
N TYR A 184 29.72 -21.24 0.87
CA TYR A 184 30.55 -21.06 2.07
C TYR A 184 31.28 -22.36 2.45
N ARG A 185 30.58 -23.50 2.44
CA ARG A 185 31.17 -24.79 2.75
C ARG A 185 32.21 -25.21 1.72
N GLU A 186 31.93 -25.01 0.44
CA GLU A 186 32.88 -25.30 -0.64
C GLU A 186 34.16 -24.48 -0.51
N CYS A 187 34.06 -23.20 -0.19
CA CYS A 187 35.19 -22.29 -0.09
C CYS A 187 36.02 -22.52 1.17
N PHE A 188 35.40 -22.54 2.34
CA PHE A 188 36.12 -22.49 3.62
C PHE A 188 36.27 -23.85 4.30
N ILE A 189 35.45 -24.83 3.99
CA ILE A 189 35.54 -26.17 4.57
C ILE A 189 36.22 -27.14 3.59
N ALA A 190 35.65 -27.30 2.40
CA ALA A 190 36.19 -28.22 1.39
C ALA A 190 37.42 -27.62 0.66
N LYS A 191 37.60 -26.31 0.67
CA LYS A 191 38.70 -25.57 0.02
C LYS A 191 38.82 -25.88 -1.49
N ASN A 192 37.70 -26.04 -2.17
CA ASN A 192 37.64 -26.41 -3.59
C ASN A 192 38.29 -25.38 -4.50
N LYS A 193 38.10 -24.09 -4.21
CA LYS A 193 38.66 -22.96 -4.98
C LYS A 193 38.78 -21.70 -4.10
N PRO A 194 39.62 -20.76 -4.49
CA PRO A 194 39.78 -19.50 -3.75
C PRO A 194 38.51 -18.62 -3.81
N LEU A 195 38.28 -17.80 -2.78
CA LEU A 195 37.09 -16.96 -2.63
C LEU A 195 36.83 -16.07 -3.87
N VAL A 196 37.89 -15.61 -4.54
CA VAL A 196 37.79 -14.70 -5.70
C VAL A 196 37.07 -15.33 -6.90
N GLU A 197 37.04 -16.66 -7.00
CA GLU A 197 36.40 -17.39 -8.09
C GLU A 197 34.89 -17.64 -7.87
N TYR A 198 34.36 -17.27 -6.69
CA TYR A 198 32.93 -17.38 -6.42
C TYR A 198 32.19 -16.13 -6.90
N PRO A 199 30.86 -16.18 -7.13
CA PRO A 199 30.08 -15.04 -7.61
C PRO A 199 30.18 -13.84 -6.68
N ALA A 200 30.25 -12.65 -7.26
CA ALA A 200 30.53 -11.40 -6.55
C ALA A 200 29.51 -11.07 -5.44
N ASN A 201 28.23 -11.38 -5.68
CA ASN A 201 27.14 -11.15 -4.75
C ASN A 201 27.21 -12.03 -3.48
N TYR A 202 27.96 -13.14 -3.49
CA TYR A 202 28.18 -13.99 -2.32
C TYR A 202 29.50 -13.76 -1.60
N ARG A 203 30.55 -13.35 -2.33
CA ARG A 203 31.93 -13.28 -1.78
C ARG A 203 32.06 -12.49 -0.49
N THR A 204 31.49 -11.26 -0.48
CA THR A 204 31.57 -10.40 0.70
C THR A 204 30.85 -11.00 1.90
N HIS A 205 29.72 -11.65 1.66
CA HIS A 205 28.93 -12.29 2.70
C HIS A 205 29.59 -13.58 3.22
N MET A 206 30.17 -14.38 2.34
CA MET A 206 30.96 -15.57 2.70
C MET A 206 32.18 -15.18 3.56
N PHE A 207 32.87 -14.06 3.22
CA PHE A 207 33.98 -13.56 4.02
C PHE A 207 33.52 -13.11 5.43
N LYS A 208 32.42 -12.39 5.51
CA LYS A 208 31.84 -11.96 6.82
C LYS A 208 31.41 -13.15 7.65
N LEU A 209 30.73 -14.15 7.06
CA LEU A 209 30.39 -15.42 7.73
C LEU A 209 31.64 -16.14 8.28
N HIS A 210 32.74 -16.12 7.50
CA HIS A 210 33.98 -16.69 7.96
C HIS A 210 34.64 -15.90 9.11
N GLY A 211 34.43 -14.58 9.14
CA GLY A 211 34.79 -13.73 10.29
C GLY A 211 34.03 -14.16 11.56
N LEU A 212 32.70 -14.31 11.46
CA LEU A 212 31.87 -14.82 12.56
C LEU A 212 32.29 -16.22 13.02
N TYR A 213 32.65 -17.09 12.07
CA TYR A 213 33.19 -18.40 12.41
C TYR A 213 34.45 -18.30 13.29
N LYS A 214 35.42 -17.47 12.90
CA LYS A 214 36.67 -17.30 13.66
C LYS A 214 36.46 -16.72 15.04
N GLU A 215 35.54 -15.78 15.15
CA GLU A 215 35.28 -15.07 16.39
C GLU A 215 34.50 -15.89 17.42
N TYR A 216 33.40 -16.54 16.97
CA TYR A 216 32.44 -17.17 17.88
C TYR A 216 32.46 -18.69 17.89
N TYR A 217 32.72 -19.33 16.76
CA TYR A 217 32.58 -20.78 16.62
C TYR A 217 33.92 -21.52 16.77
N GLN A 218 34.97 -21.02 16.19
CA GLN A 218 36.27 -21.67 16.23
C GLN A 218 36.81 -21.86 17.67
N PRO A 219 36.73 -20.88 18.58
CA PRO A 219 37.18 -21.05 19.96
C PRO A 219 36.44 -22.18 20.71
N ASN A 220 35.15 -22.38 20.32
CA ASN A 220 34.28 -23.38 20.93
C ASN A 220 34.20 -24.68 20.15
N ARG A 221 35.09 -24.93 19.19
CA ARG A 221 35.09 -26.09 18.28
C ARG A 221 33.76 -26.25 17.54
N GLY A 222 33.04 -25.17 17.33
CA GLY A 222 31.78 -25.12 16.57
C GLY A 222 32.00 -25.03 15.06
N HIS A 223 30.93 -24.98 14.32
CA HIS A 223 30.91 -24.77 12.88
C HIS A 223 29.66 -23.99 12.45
N ILE A 224 29.74 -23.28 11.33
CA ILE A 224 28.60 -22.57 10.73
C ILE A 224 27.60 -23.60 10.22
N ARG A 225 26.37 -23.53 10.69
CA ARG A 225 25.22 -24.34 10.25
C ARG A 225 24.30 -23.50 9.35
N HIS A 226 23.36 -24.16 8.70
CA HIS A 226 22.38 -23.48 7.82
C HIS A 226 21.63 -22.36 8.55
N HIS A 227 21.17 -22.58 9.80
CA HIS A 227 20.44 -21.58 10.57
C HIS A 227 21.29 -20.34 10.91
N ASP A 228 22.62 -20.48 11.02
CA ASP A 228 23.51 -19.34 11.24
C ASP A 228 23.58 -18.43 10.01
N VAL A 229 23.49 -19.03 8.81
CA VAL A 229 23.37 -18.29 7.56
C VAL A 229 22.01 -17.60 7.46
N VAL A 230 20.93 -18.26 7.85
CA VAL A 230 19.58 -17.63 7.95
C VAL A 230 19.63 -16.41 8.85
N ASN A 231 20.20 -16.56 10.06
CA ASN A 231 20.32 -15.45 11.03
C ASN A 231 21.18 -14.31 10.48
N TYR A 232 22.28 -14.64 9.80
CA TYR A 232 23.13 -13.66 9.17
C TYR A 232 22.39 -12.88 8.07
N VAL A 233 21.68 -13.57 7.16
CA VAL A 233 20.91 -12.91 6.09
C VAL A 233 19.80 -12.04 6.67
N ASN A 234 19.12 -12.53 7.70
CA ASN A 234 18.10 -11.75 8.41
C ASN A 234 18.66 -10.53 9.16
N SER A 235 19.94 -10.50 9.45
CA SER A 235 20.61 -9.33 10.08
C SER A 235 21.08 -8.28 9.07
N LEU A 236 21.07 -8.58 7.77
CA LEU A 236 21.49 -7.63 6.73
C LEU A 236 20.48 -6.49 6.59
N ASP A 237 20.95 -5.30 6.31
CA ASP A 237 20.06 -4.20 5.93
C ASP A 237 19.23 -4.54 4.70
N ILE A 238 17.95 -4.20 4.71
CA ILE A 238 17.03 -4.54 3.63
C ILE A 238 17.52 -4.03 2.26
N PRO A 239 18.00 -2.77 2.11
CA PRO A 239 18.55 -2.30 0.84
C PRO A 239 19.77 -3.13 0.37
N LEU A 240 20.63 -3.57 1.29
CA LEU A 240 21.77 -4.41 0.97
C LEU A 240 21.32 -5.79 0.48
N LEU A 241 20.38 -6.43 1.21
CA LEU A 241 19.83 -7.71 0.84
C LEU A 241 19.12 -7.64 -0.53
N PHE A 242 18.31 -6.61 -0.73
CA PHE A 242 17.64 -6.36 -2.00
C PHE A 242 18.62 -6.26 -3.17
N ASN A 243 19.65 -5.43 -3.02
CA ASN A 243 20.67 -5.27 -4.06
C ASN A 243 21.41 -6.58 -4.36
N THR A 244 21.71 -7.36 -3.33
CA THR A 244 22.46 -8.62 -3.49
C THR A 244 21.61 -9.70 -4.17
N MET A 245 20.30 -9.77 -3.86
CA MET A 245 19.41 -10.78 -4.41
C MET A 245 18.89 -10.42 -5.81
N PHE A 246 18.55 -9.16 -6.05
CA PHE A 246 17.75 -8.77 -7.21
C PHE A 246 18.49 -7.88 -8.23
N VAL A 247 19.58 -7.23 -7.85
CA VAL A 247 20.28 -6.27 -8.71
C VAL A 247 21.68 -6.77 -9.10
N ALA A 248 22.43 -7.31 -8.17
CA ALA A 248 23.77 -7.83 -8.45
C ALA A 248 23.71 -9.13 -9.29
N LYS A 249 24.08 -9.03 -10.54
CA LYS A 249 24.30 -10.17 -11.45
C LYS A 249 25.80 -10.48 -11.56
#